data_287add69560a7b86f475fdd63792add9
#
_entry.id   287add69560a7b86f475fdd63792add9
#
_cell.length_a   1.000
_cell.length_b   1.000
_cell.length_c   1.000
_cell.angle_alpha   90.00
_cell.angle_beta   90.00
_cell.angle_gamma   90.00
#
_symmetry.space_group_name_H-M   'P 1'
#
loop_
_entity.id
_entity.type
_entity.pdbx_description
1 polymer ?
#
loop_
_entity_poly.entity_id
_entity_poly.type
_entity_poly.pdbx_seq_one_letter_code
_entity_poly.pdbx_strand_id
1 'polypeptide(L)'
;TKPARIFGVSLAKCTISAAVVLAVFISWNRYTAAVTPTETTGASVGSAGLSYGAVLTGGIRQLLGIGREERFAQIMQSMGQAFLYRRVCLVGAPIMAVSCILLLFTAAFVAAPAGAARRRTVVGFVGGVFCFAALYLFHLILYFYNFSEAEGSALKDYERYIAPYLQGWMLY
;
A
#
# COMPACT_ATOMS: atom_id res chain seq x y z
N THR A 1 -20.86 -26.60 13.27
CA THR A 1 -21.60 -25.73 12.32
C THR A 1 -21.39 -24.22 12.56
N LYS A 2 -20.99 -23.77 13.76
CA LYS A 2 -20.72 -22.35 14.06
C LYS A 2 -19.46 -21.75 13.41
N PRO A 3 -18.28 -22.43 13.32
CA PRO A 3 -17.06 -21.82 12.79
C PRO A 3 -17.13 -21.51 11.29
N ALA A 4 -17.75 -22.36 10.50
CA ALA A 4 -17.87 -22.16 9.05
C ALA A 4 -18.75 -20.93 8.71
N ARG A 5 -19.81 -20.68 9.50
CA ARG A 5 -20.70 -19.52 9.32
C ARG A 5 -19.99 -18.21 9.67
N ILE A 6 -19.17 -18.20 10.73
CA ILE A 6 -18.38 -17.01 11.12
C ILE A 6 -17.33 -16.71 10.07
N PHE A 7 -16.67 -17.73 9.53
CA PHE A 7 -15.69 -17.57 8.45
C PHE A 7 -16.35 -17.03 7.18
N GLY A 8 -17.51 -17.57 6.79
CA GLY A 8 -18.25 -17.10 5.63
C GLY A 8 -18.70 -15.64 5.74
N VAL A 9 -19.18 -15.20 6.92
CA VAL A 9 -19.56 -13.80 7.15
C VAL A 9 -18.35 -12.87 7.11
N SER A 10 -17.22 -13.28 7.68
CA SER A 10 -15.99 -12.48 7.64
C SER A 10 -15.44 -12.38 6.20
N LEU A 11 -15.45 -13.47 5.46
CA LEU A 11 -15.04 -13.48 4.05
C LEU A 11 -15.94 -12.58 3.21
N ALA A 12 -17.26 -12.66 3.38
CA ALA A 12 -18.22 -11.80 2.67
C ALA A 12 -17.97 -10.32 2.96
N LYS A 13 -17.74 -9.94 4.21
CA LYS A 13 -17.39 -8.55 4.58
C LYS A 13 -16.12 -8.08 3.90
N CYS A 14 -15.05 -8.88 3.92
CA CYS A 14 -13.81 -8.56 3.24
C CYS A 14 -14.01 -8.39 1.73
N THR A 15 -14.77 -9.29 1.11
CA THR A 15 -15.07 -9.23 -0.33
C THR A 15 -15.89 -7.98 -0.69
N ILE A 16 -16.90 -7.64 0.10
CA ILE A 16 -17.70 -6.42 -0.10
C ILE A 16 -16.82 -5.17 0.06
N SER A 17 -16.00 -5.11 1.10
CA SER A 17 -15.08 -3.99 1.31
C SER A 17 -14.08 -3.84 0.14
N ALA A 18 -13.50 -4.93 -0.32
CA ALA A 18 -12.61 -4.93 -1.47
C ALA A 18 -13.33 -4.48 -2.76
N ALA A 19 -14.57 -4.94 -2.98
CA ALA A 19 -15.37 -4.54 -4.14
C ALA A 19 -15.71 -3.04 -4.11
N VAL A 20 -16.05 -2.48 -2.94
CA VAL A 20 -16.30 -1.04 -2.78
C VAL A 20 -15.05 -0.23 -3.07
N VAL A 21 -13.89 -0.61 -2.51
CA VAL A 21 -12.61 0.06 -2.78
C VAL A 21 -12.28 0.02 -4.27
N LEU A 22 -12.45 -1.13 -4.91
CA LEU A 22 -12.22 -1.28 -6.35
C LEU A 22 -13.17 -0.43 -7.18
N ALA A 23 -14.45 -0.36 -6.82
CA ALA A 23 -15.44 0.46 -7.51
C ALA A 23 -15.10 1.96 -7.40
N VAL A 24 -14.70 2.43 -6.21
CA VAL A 24 -14.25 3.81 -5.99
C VAL A 24 -13.00 4.10 -6.82
N PHE A 25 -12.04 3.19 -6.83
CA PHE A 25 -10.81 3.33 -7.62
C PHE A 25 -11.09 3.41 -9.13
N ILE A 26 -11.95 2.53 -9.67
CA ILE A 26 -12.34 2.55 -11.08
C ILE A 26 -13.10 3.83 -11.42
N SER A 27 -14.04 4.25 -10.55
CA SER A 27 -14.80 5.49 -10.72
C SER A 27 -13.88 6.71 -10.74
N TRP A 28 -12.93 6.79 -9.81
CA TRP A 28 -11.93 7.85 -9.75
C TRP A 28 -11.06 7.90 -11.01
N ASN A 29 -10.56 6.74 -11.46
CA ASN A 29 -9.75 6.68 -12.68
C ASN A 29 -10.54 7.12 -13.93
N ARG A 30 -11.81 6.75 -14.02
CA ARG A 30 -12.68 7.23 -15.12
C ARG A 30 -12.92 8.73 -15.04
N TYR A 31 -13.16 9.25 -13.84
CA TYR A 31 -13.34 10.68 -13.63
C TYR A 31 -12.07 11.47 -13.98
N THR A 32 -10.92 11.06 -13.50
CA THR A 32 -9.64 11.72 -13.81
C THR A 32 -9.32 11.67 -15.29
N ALA A 33 -9.56 10.55 -15.96
CA ALA A 33 -9.38 10.43 -17.42
C ALA A 33 -10.31 11.35 -18.22
N ALA A 34 -11.52 11.64 -17.70
CA ALA A 34 -12.48 12.51 -18.36
C ALA A 34 -12.23 14.02 -18.12
N VAL A 35 -11.63 14.38 -16.98
CA VAL A 35 -11.46 15.77 -16.53
C VAL A 35 -10.07 16.32 -16.77
N THR A 36 -9.06 15.46 -16.88
CA THR A 36 -7.68 15.91 -17.12
C THR A 36 -7.46 16.14 -18.62
N PRO A 37 -7.29 17.40 -19.08
CA PRO A 37 -6.93 17.66 -20.47
C PRO A 37 -5.57 17.02 -20.76
N THR A 38 -5.42 16.54 -21.98
CA THR A 38 -4.28 15.74 -22.49
C THR A 38 -2.93 16.49 -22.55
N GLU A 39 -2.80 17.63 -21.89
CA GLU A 39 -1.65 18.54 -22.03
C GLU A 39 -0.63 18.51 -20.89
N THR A 40 -0.70 17.59 -19.98
CA THR A 40 0.40 17.44 -18.99
C THR A 40 1.29 16.29 -19.40
N THR A 41 2.48 16.63 -19.84
CA THR A 41 3.67 15.84 -20.18
C THR A 41 4.20 14.96 -19.02
N GLY A 42 3.35 14.32 -18.29
CA GLY A 42 3.68 13.23 -17.39
C GLY A 42 2.95 12.01 -17.90
N ALA A 43 3.67 11.03 -18.38
CA ALA A 43 3.08 9.78 -18.87
C ALA A 43 2.32 9.09 -17.72
N SER A 44 1.06 9.48 -17.52
CA SER A 44 0.16 8.64 -16.72
C SER A 44 0.01 7.29 -17.44
N VAL A 45 -0.13 6.22 -16.70
CA VAL A 45 -0.31 4.85 -17.24
C VAL A 45 -1.39 4.82 -18.33
N GLY A 46 -2.43 5.66 -18.22
CA GLY A 46 -3.47 5.80 -19.22
C GLY A 46 -3.04 6.57 -20.48
N SER A 47 -2.11 7.53 -20.39
CA SER A 47 -1.63 8.32 -21.54
C SER A 47 -0.54 7.62 -22.32
N ALA A 48 0.21 6.70 -21.72
CA ALA A 48 1.24 5.91 -22.38
C ALA A 48 0.70 4.67 -23.13
N GLY A 49 -0.62 4.44 -23.10
CA GLY A 49 -1.23 3.25 -23.72
C GLY A 49 -0.85 1.92 -23.05
N LEU A 50 -0.22 1.97 -21.87
CA LEU A 50 0.15 0.77 -21.13
C LEU A 50 -1.08 0.18 -20.43
N SER A 51 -1.32 -1.12 -20.63
CA SER A 51 -2.34 -1.83 -19.88
C SER A 51 -1.92 -2.03 -18.42
N TYR A 52 -2.88 -2.07 -17.48
CA TYR A 52 -2.59 -2.35 -16.07
C TYR A 52 -1.80 -3.67 -15.89
N GLY A 53 -2.07 -4.68 -16.73
CA GLY A 53 -1.33 -5.93 -16.73
C GLY A 53 0.14 -5.75 -17.10
N ALA A 54 0.44 -4.91 -18.10
CA ALA A 54 1.81 -4.61 -18.51
C ALA A 54 2.58 -3.85 -17.41
N VAL A 55 1.92 -2.91 -16.72
CA VAL A 55 2.49 -2.18 -15.58
C VAL A 55 2.82 -3.12 -14.42
N LEU A 56 1.90 -4.02 -14.09
CA LEU A 56 2.07 -4.96 -12.99
C LEU A 56 3.18 -5.97 -13.29
N THR A 57 3.17 -6.56 -14.48
CA THR A 57 4.21 -7.52 -14.91
C THR A 57 5.57 -6.84 -15.06
N GLY A 58 5.62 -5.65 -15.62
CA GLY A 58 6.83 -4.84 -15.69
C GLY A 58 7.38 -4.49 -14.32
N GLY A 59 6.52 -4.04 -13.39
CA GLY A 59 6.89 -3.75 -12.02
C GLY A 59 7.43 -4.98 -11.27
N ILE A 60 6.81 -6.13 -11.43
CA ILE A 60 7.29 -7.39 -10.84
C ILE A 60 8.68 -7.76 -11.42
N ARG A 61 8.90 -7.60 -12.72
CA ARG A 61 10.21 -7.84 -13.35
C ARG A 61 11.29 -6.93 -12.77
N GLN A 62 10.98 -5.63 -12.59
CA GLN A 62 11.87 -4.66 -11.94
C GLN A 62 12.23 -5.08 -10.51
N LEU A 63 11.24 -5.51 -9.72
CA LEU A 63 11.42 -6.01 -8.36
C LEU A 63 12.31 -7.26 -8.31
N LEU A 64 12.15 -8.17 -9.27
CA LEU A 64 12.97 -9.38 -9.39
C LEU A 64 14.38 -9.10 -9.95
N GLY A 65 14.69 -7.86 -10.32
CA GLY A 65 15.99 -7.48 -10.88
C GLY A 65 16.18 -7.85 -12.34
N ILE A 66 15.12 -8.26 -13.04
CA ILE A 66 15.17 -8.64 -14.45
C ILE A 66 15.11 -7.38 -15.32
N GLY A 67 16.25 -6.92 -15.83
CA GLY A 67 16.36 -5.68 -16.60
C GLY A 67 16.03 -4.44 -15.76
N ARG A 68 16.52 -4.39 -14.53
CA ARG A 68 16.26 -3.29 -13.60
C ARG A 68 16.80 -1.97 -14.16
N GLU A 69 15.90 -1.00 -14.30
CA GLU A 69 16.25 0.34 -14.72
C GLU A 69 16.85 1.14 -13.54
N GLU A 70 17.80 2.00 -13.82
CA GLU A 70 18.46 2.85 -12.81
C GLU A 70 17.45 3.71 -12.06
N ARG A 71 16.48 4.29 -12.77
CA ARG A 71 15.35 5.05 -12.19
C ARG A 71 14.58 4.25 -11.15
N PHE A 72 14.30 2.97 -11.39
CA PHE A 72 13.60 2.13 -10.43
C PHE A 72 14.43 1.93 -9.16
N ALA A 73 15.74 1.73 -9.30
CA ALA A 73 16.66 1.61 -8.17
C ALA A 73 16.73 2.91 -7.35
N GLN A 74 16.76 4.07 -8.00
CA GLN A 74 16.74 5.38 -7.33
C GLN A 74 15.43 5.59 -6.54
N ILE A 75 14.27 5.30 -7.13
CA ILE A 75 12.97 5.40 -6.43
C ILE A 75 12.93 4.45 -5.23
N MET A 76 13.41 3.23 -5.40
CA MET A 76 13.46 2.25 -4.30
C MET A 76 14.36 2.73 -3.16
N GLN A 77 15.51 3.32 -3.47
CA GLN A 77 16.40 3.92 -2.47
C GLN A 77 15.74 5.12 -1.78
N SER A 78 15.11 6.01 -2.53
CA SER A 78 14.37 7.16 -1.98
C SER A 78 13.22 6.71 -1.06
N MET A 79 12.47 5.69 -1.44
CA MET A 79 11.43 5.11 -0.60
C MET A 79 12.00 4.47 0.68
N GLY A 80 13.13 3.78 0.59
CA GLY A 80 13.82 3.24 1.77
C GLY A 80 14.25 4.35 2.73
N GLN A 81 14.82 5.44 2.22
CA GLN A 81 15.18 6.61 3.03
C GLN A 81 13.94 7.29 3.63
N ALA A 82 12.88 7.46 2.84
CA ALA A 82 11.64 8.05 3.33
C ALA A 82 11.00 7.18 4.43
N PHE A 83 11.07 5.86 4.32
CA PHE A 83 10.60 4.94 5.36
C PHE A 83 11.32 5.14 6.69
N LEU A 84 12.62 5.40 6.65
CA LEU A 84 13.44 5.57 7.85
C LEU A 84 13.36 6.99 8.44
N TYR A 85 13.30 8.02 7.60
CA TYR A 85 13.57 9.40 8.05
C TYR A 85 12.46 10.40 7.74
N ARG A 86 11.61 10.16 6.72
CA ARG A 86 10.62 11.14 6.29
C ARG A 86 9.41 11.11 7.22
N ARG A 87 9.06 12.26 7.77
CA ARG A 87 7.90 12.42 8.65
C ARG A 87 6.61 12.21 7.86
N VAL A 88 5.76 11.26 8.28
CA VAL A 88 4.54 10.88 7.55
C VAL A 88 3.29 11.04 8.42
N CYS A 89 3.41 10.86 9.74
CA CYS A 89 2.30 10.93 10.67
C CYS A 89 2.71 11.62 11.98
N LEU A 90 1.77 11.77 12.91
CA LEU A 90 2.02 12.37 14.22
C LEU A 90 3.16 11.67 15.00
N VAL A 91 3.33 10.38 14.80
CA VAL A 91 4.37 9.58 15.46
C VAL A 91 5.75 9.79 14.84
N GLY A 92 5.82 10.32 13.61
CA GLY A 92 7.08 10.58 12.92
C GLY A 92 7.23 9.81 11.62
N ALA A 93 8.40 9.21 11.38
CA ALA A 93 8.68 8.41 10.20
C ALA A 93 7.92 7.07 10.22
N PRO A 94 7.67 6.43 9.05
CA PRO A 94 7.00 5.13 8.97
C PRO A 94 7.61 4.05 9.87
N ILE A 95 8.93 4.00 9.99
CA ILE A 95 9.61 3.04 10.88
C ILE A 95 9.18 3.21 12.35
N MET A 96 8.97 4.45 12.80
CA MET A 96 8.51 4.72 14.17
C MET A 96 7.07 4.26 14.35
N ALA A 97 6.20 4.53 13.37
CA ALA A 97 4.82 4.06 13.39
C ALA A 97 4.75 2.52 13.41
N VAL A 98 5.54 1.85 12.59
CA VAL A 98 5.63 0.38 12.57
C VAL A 98 6.15 -0.15 13.90
N SER A 99 7.13 0.51 14.52
CA SER A 99 7.63 0.15 15.85
C SER A 99 6.54 0.29 16.92
N CYS A 100 5.75 1.37 16.90
CA CYS A 100 4.61 1.54 17.80
C CYS A 100 3.56 0.44 17.59
N ILE A 101 3.23 0.10 16.33
CA ILE A 101 2.30 -0.99 16.00
C ILE A 101 2.83 -2.33 16.55
N LEU A 102 4.11 -2.60 16.42
CA LEU A 102 4.74 -3.82 16.95
C LEU A 102 4.65 -3.88 18.48
N LEU A 103 4.87 -2.75 19.16
CA LEU A 103 4.72 -2.68 20.62
C LEU A 103 3.27 -2.90 21.05
N LEU A 104 2.31 -2.26 20.36
CA LEU A 104 0.88 -2.45 20.63
C LEU A 104 0.45 -3.90 20.38
N PHE A 105 0.91 -4.50 19.28
CA PHE A 105 0.69 -5.91 19.00
C PHE A 105 1.24 -6.80 20.12
N THR A 106 2.46 -6.54 20.56
CA THR A 106 3.10 -7.34 21.64
C THR A 106 2.30 -7.22 22.92
N ALA A 107 1.88 -6.02 23.29
CA ALA A 107 1.02 -5.79 24.48
C ALA A 107 -0.32 -6.52 24.35
N ALA A 108 -0.99 -6.39 23.20
CA ALA A 108 -2.25 -7.06 22.93
C ALA A 108 -2.11 -8.59 22.93
N PHE A 109 -1.01 -9.12 22.39
CA PHE A 109 -0.73 -10.56 22.38
C PHE A 109 -0.48 -11.12 23.77
N VAL A 110 0.25 -10.39 24.62
CA VAL A 110 0.50 -10.78 26.01
C VAL A 110 -0.79 -10.70 26.85
N ALA A 111 -1.58 -9.65 26.67
CA ALA A 111 -2.85 -9.46 27.40
C ALA A 111 -3.96 -10.41 26.92
N ALA A 112 -3.90 -10.90 25.69
CA ALA A 112 -4.94 -11.77 25.15
C ALA A 112 -4.95 -13.14 25.84
N PRO A 113 -6.13 -13.63 26.27
CA PRO A 113 -6.27 -14.98 26.77
C PRO A 113 -5.85 -16.01 25.72
N ALA A 114 -5.31 -17.15 26.21
CA ALA A 114 -4.91 -18.23 25.32
C ALA A 114 -6.08 -18.75 24.45
N GLY A 115 -5.77 -19.20 23.25
CA GLY A 115 -6.75 -19.77 22.34
C GLY A 115 -7.19 -18.80 21.23
N ALA A 116 -8.50 -18.67 21.00
CA ALA A 116 -9.04 -17.96 19.85
C ALA A 116 -8.69 -16.45 19.80
N ALA A 117 -8.62 -15.80 20.95
CA ALA A 117 -8.29 -14.38 21.05
C ALA A 117 -6.85 -14.12 20.56
N ARG A 118 -5.88 -14.86 21.10
CA ARG A 118 -4.47 -14.75 20.72
C ARG A 118 -4.25 -15.05 19.24
N ARG A 119 -4.94 -16.07 18.71
CA ARG A 119 -4.89 -16.38 17.27
C ARG A 119 -5.42 -15.22 16.42
N ARG A 120 -6.52 -14.57 16.83
CA ARG A 120 -7.05 -13.40 16.08
C ARG A 120 -6.06 -12.24 16.06
N THR A 121 -5.42 -11.95 17.18
CA THR A 121 -4.39 -10.91 17.28
C THR A 121 -3.23 -11.19 16.31
N VAL A 122 -2.73 -12.44 16.27
CA VAL A 122 -1.67 -12.82 15.33
C VAL A 122 -2.12 -12.69 13.89
N VAL A 123 -3.30 -13.20 13.54
CA VAL A 123 -3.82 -13.13 12.16
C VAL A 123 -4.03 -11.68 11.73
N GLY A 124 -4.55 -10.82 12.61
CA GLY A 124 -4.72 -9.39 12.33
C GLY A 124 -3.38 -8.69 12.08
N PHE A 125 -2.40 -8.95 12.94
CA PHE A 125 -1.05 -8.37 12.77
C PHE A 125 -0.37 -8.83 11.48
N VAL A 126 -0.33 -10.14 11.23
CA VAL A 126 0.28 -10.71 10.01
C VAL A 126 -0.43 -10.18 8.77
N GLY A 127 -1.78 -10.11 8.79
CA GLY A 127 -2.56 -9.52 7.71
C GLY A 127 -2.20 -8.05 7.48
N GLY A 128 -2.06 -7.26 8.54
CA GLY A 128 -1.63 -5.87 8.48
C GLY A 128 -0.25 -5.70 7.87
N VAL A 129 0.73 -6.51 8.30
CA VAL A 129 2.08 -6.52 7.71
C VAL A 129 2.03 -6.81 6.22
N PHE A 130 1.26 -7.84 5.83
CA PHE A 130 1.15 -8.23 4.43
C PHE A 130 0.50 -7.15 3.57
N CYS A 131 -0.58 -6.53 4.06
CA CYS A 131 -1.23 -5.42 3.38
C CYS A 131 -0.32 -4.19 3.28
N PHE A 132 0.47 -3.90 4.32
CA PHE A 132 1.44 -2.81 4.28
C PHE A 132 2.53 -3.06 3.24
N ALA A 133 3.09 -4.26 3.22
CA ALA A 133 4.11 -4.63 2.24
C ALA A 133 3.55 -4.53 0.81
N ALA A 134 2.35 -5.04 0.57
CA ALA A 134 1.68 -4.95 -0.73
C ALA A 134 1.42 -3.50 -1.15
N LEU A 135 0.92 -2.66 -0.23
CA LEU A 135 0.73 -1.23 -0.46
C LEU A 135 2.05 -0.53 -0.82
N TYR A 136 3.11 -0.83 -0.08
CA TYR A 136 4.42 -0.22 -0.28
C TYR A 136 5.03 -0.59 -1.63
N LEU A 137 4.94 -1.86 -2.01
CA LEU A 137 5.36 -2.35 -3.32
C LEU A 137 4.51 -1.76 -4.46
N PHE A 138 3.20 -1.64 -4.25
CA PHE A 138 2.32 -0.99 -5.21
C PHE A 138 2.71 0.47 -5.44
N HIS A 139 3.02 1.23 -4.37
CA HIS A 139 3.46 2.62 -4.52
C HIS A 139 4.81 2.75 -5.21
N LEU A 140 5.74 1.82 -5.00
CA LEU A 140 7.00 1.78 -5.73
C LEU A 140 6.76 1.67 -7.25
N ILE A 141 5.85 0.77 -7.66
CA ILE A 141 5.44 0.61 -9.06
C ILE A 141 4.72 1.87 -9.56
N LEU A 142 3.85 2.45 -8.74
CA LEU A 142 3.13 3.68 -9.06
C LEU A 142 4.08 4.85 -9.32
N TYR A 143 5.07 5.08 -8.46
CA TYR A 143 6.07 6.12 -8.63
C TYR A 143 6.91 5.93 -9.89
N PHE A 144 7.18 4.69 -10.25
CA PHE A 144 7.95 4.38 -11.45
C PHE A 144 7.18 4.66 -12.74
N TYR A 145 5.88 4.30 -12.80
CA TYR A 145 5.10 4.39 -14.03
C TYR A 145 4.23 5.65 -14.17
N ASN A 146 3.75 6.23 -13.07
CA ASN A 146 2.75 7.30 -13.12
C ASN A 146 3.31 8.70 -12.86
N PHE A 147 4.50 8.82 -12.31
CA PHE A 147 5.10 10.10 -12.00
C PHE A 147 6.21 10.43 -13.01
N SER A 148 6.47 11.71 -13.22
CA SER A 148 7.67 12.14 -13.94
C SER A 148 8.92 11.68 -13.19
N GLU A 149 10.09 11.72 -13.86
CA GLU A 149 11.35 11.30 -13.22
C GLU A 149 11.66 12.11 -11.97
N ALA A 150 11.51 13.43 -12.03
CA ALA A 150 11.73 14.31 -10.89
C ALA A 150 10.74 14.08 -9.74
N GLU A 151 9.45 13.92 -10.05
CA GLU A 151 8.41 13.69 -9.04
C GLU A 151 8.50 12.31 -8.39
N GLY A 152 8.80 11.27 -9.20
CA GLY A 152 8.99 9.91 -8.72
C GLY A 152 10.19 9.80 -7.78
N SER A 153 11.32 10.40 -8.15
CA SER A 153 12.54 10.42 -7.32
C SER A 153 12.36 11.23 -6.03
N ALA A 154 11.60 12.34 -6.08
CA ALA A 154 11.26 13.16 -4.92
C ALA A 154 10.15 12.55 -4.04
N LEU A 155 9.51 11.47 -4.47
CA LEU A 155 8.36 10.84 -3.81
C LEU A 155 7.27 11.86 -3.51
N LYS A 156 6.78 12.53 -4.56
CA LYS A 156 5.72 13.52 -4.45
C LYS A 156 4.49 12.93 -3.73
N ASP A 157 3.96 13.65 -2.76
CA ASP A 157 2.78 13.25 -1.97
C ASP A 157 2.92 11.93 -1.16
N TYR A 158 4.15 11.48 -0.89
CA TYR A 158 4.42 10.23 -0.17
C TYR A 158 3.65 10.13 1.15
N GLU A 159 3.61 11.23 1.92
CA GLU A 159 2.89 11.27 3.20
C GLU A 159 1.40 11.02 3.03
N ARG A 160 0.83 11.59 1.97
CA ARG A 160 -0.59 11.48 1.65
C ARG A 160 -1.01 10.03 1.37
N TYR A 161 -0.11 9.23 0.81
CA TYR A 161 -0.40 7.84 0.49
C TYR A 161 -0.14 6.88 1.65
N ILE A 162 0.91 7.12 2.44
CA ILE A 162 1.35 6.19 3.48
C ILE A 162 0.69 6.48 4.84
N ALA A 163 0.46 7.76 5.19
CA ALA A 163 -0.09 8.14 6.49
C ALA A 163 -1.45 7.50 6.80
N PRO A 164 -2.46 7.51 5.90
CA PRO A 164 -3.77 6.94 6.20
C PRO A 164 -3.70 5.45 6.54
N TYR A 165 -2.82 4.72 5.86
CA TYR A 165 -2.65 3.29 6.12
C TYR A 165 -2.04 3.04 7.50
N LEU A 166 -0.96 3.74 7.85
CA LEU A 166 -0.31 3.57 9.15
C LEU A 166 -1.23 4.01 10.30
N GLN A 167 -1.98 5.10 10.12
CA GLN A 167 -2.95 5.56 11.10
C GLN A 167 -4.10 4.55 11.27
N GLY A 168 -4.64 4.04 10.18
CA GLY A 168 -5.68 3.01 10.20
C GLY A 168 -5.20 1.74 10.90
N TRP A 169 -3.97 1.32 10.65
CA TRP A 169 -3.39 0.14 11.30
C TRP A 169 -3.13 0.34 12.79
N MET A 170 -2.76 1.55 13.23
CA MET A 170 -2.61 1.85 14.66
C MET A 170 -3.95 1.85 15.42
N LEU A 171 -5.06 2.12 14.73
CA LEU A 171 -6.40 2.15 15.33
C LEU A 171 -7.11 0.78 15.36
N TYR A 172 -6.61 -0.21 14.60
CA TYR A 172 -7.17 -1.55 14.52
C TYR A 172 -6.66 -2.45 15.63
#